data_6c2705bb810ee5183e56a0b57bfe7878
#
_entry.id   6c2705bb810ee5183e56a0b57bfe7878
#
_cell.length_a   1.000
_cell.length_b   1.000
_cell.length_c   1.000
_cell.angle_alpha   90.00
_cell.angle_beta   90.00
_cell.angle_gamma   90.00
#
_symmetry.space_group_name_H-M   'P 1'
#
loop_
_entity.id
_entity.type
_entity.pdbx_description
1 polymer ?
#
loop_
_entity_poly.entity_id
_entity_poly.type
_entity_poly.pdbx_seq_one_letter_code
_entity_poly.pdbx_strand_id
1 'polypeptide(L)'
;MNDKLQTTNYKLKIAWLYPELMSTYGDRGNIIVLQKIAEDNGIEAEIVRINQTSNSELLTSCNLIFMGGAQDLQQEIVNKDLLENKGSILKKMIDEETPGLYICGAFQFLGNYYKDAYGTKIKGLGVFDMYTESYKNKPRLIGNCVISPTKPYREAASTAYTLNAKPFLVGFENHGGRTFLSDKSQAFATVEKGYGNNGEDKTEGIHYKNSIGTYLHGPILPSNPELAVYLLQLAYEKK
;
A
#
# COMPACT_ATOMS: atom_id res chain seq x y z
N MET A 1 1.77 31.27 8.52
CA MET A 1 2.98 31.25 9.37
C MET A 1 3.54 29.87 9.31
N ASN A 2 4.75 29.71 8.78
CA ASN A 2 5.42 28.43 8.57
C ASN A 2 5.87 27.86 9.91
N ASP A 3 5.10 26.96 10.49
CA ASP A 3 5.68 25.97 11.40
C ASP A 3 6.38 24.92 10.52
N LYS A 4 7.60 25.25 10.10
CA LYS A 4 8.56 24.23 9.66
C LYS A 4 8.62 23.21 10.78
N LEU A 5 8.35 21.93 10.45
CA LEU A 5 8.64 20.79 11.32
C LEU A 5 10.03 21.04 11.91
N GLN A 6 10.08 21.31 13.22
CA GLN A 6 11.34 21.65 13.88
C GLN A 6 12.32 20.53 13.56
N THR A 7 13.50 20.89 13.04
CA THR A 7 14.62 20.00 12.75
C THR A 7 15.11 19.34 14.03
N THR A 8 14.40 18.27 14.40
CA THR A 8 14.92 17.27 15.33
C THR A 8 15.82 16.34 14.49
N ASN A 9 16.87 15.78 15.07
CA ASN A 9 17.72 14.73 14.45
C ASN A 9 16.94 13.46 14.10
N TYR A 10 15.70 13.60 13.64
CA TYR A 10 14.80 12.50 13.31
C TYR A 10 15.04 12.08 11.86
N LYS A 11 15.47 10.83 11.71
CA LYS A 11 15.66 10.19 10.43
C LYS A 11 14.49 9.22 10.18
N LEU A 12 13.71 9.52 9.14
CA LEU A 12 12.62 8.66 8.72
C LEU A 12 13.18 7.46 7.96
N LYS A 13 12.92 6.25 8.44
CA LYS A 13 13.29 5.02 7.75
C LYS A 13 12.09 4.42 7.04
N ILE A 14 12.18 4.31 5.72
CA ILE A 14 11.14 3.74 4.86
C ILE A 14 11.57 2.34 4.43
N ALA A 15 10.88 1.31 4.92
CA ALA A 15 11.08 -0.05 4.47
C ALA A 15 10.56 -0.21 3.04
N TRP A 16 11.43 -0.59 2.10
CA TRP A 16 11.03 -1.03 0.76
C TRP A 16 11.16 -2.55 0.68
N LEU A 17 10.03 -3.24 0.79
CA LEU A 17 9.99 -4.69 0.79
C LEU A 17 10.12 -5.25 -0.63
N TYR A 18 11.06 -6.17 -0.82
CA TYR A 18 11.31 -6.94 -2.03
C TYR A 18 11.46 -6.09 -3.30
N PRO A 19 12.33 -5.07 -3.30
CA PRO A 19 12.43 -4.09 -4.39
C PRO A 19 12.70 -4.67 -5.78
N GLU A 20 13.35 -5.83 -5.87
CA GLU A 20 13.66 -6.53 -7.11
C GLU A 20 12.49 -7.39 -7.62
N LEU A 21 11.64 -7.90 -6.72
CA LEU A 21 10.54 -8.80 -7.04
C LEU A 21 9.19 -8.11 -7.06
N MET A 22 9.01 -7.04 -6.28
CA MET A 22 7.75 -6.34 -6.04
C MET A 22 7.82 -4.89 -6.52
N SER A 23 8.02 -4.69 -7.83
CA SER A 23 8.11 -3.34 -8.44
C SER A 23 7.52 -3.30 -9.86
N THR A 24 6.36 -3.93 -10.03
CA THR A 24 5.66 -3.99 -11.31
C THR A 24 5.04 -2.63 -11.64
N TYR A 25 4.94 -2.31 -12.93
CA TYR A 25 4.32 -1.08 -13.46
C TYR A 25 4.90 0.23 -12.90
N GLY A 26 6.20 0.22 -12.52
CA GLY A 26 6.88 1.43 -12.06
C GLY A 26 6.66 1.77 -10.59
N ASP A 27 6.22 0.83 -9.75
CA ASP A 27 5.95 1.05 -8.31
C ASP A 27 7.13 1.66 -7.53
N ARG A 28 8.36 1.53 -8.05
CA ARG A 28 9.54 2.28 -7.56
C ARG A 28 9.30 3.79 -7.48
N GLY A 29 8.45 4.34 -8.34
CA GLY A 29 8.11 5.77 -8.34
C GLY A 29 7.47 6.22 -7.01
N ASN A 30 6.79 5.32 -6.30
CA ASN A 30 6.22 5.63 -4.98
C ASN A 30 7.33 5.91 -3.96
N ILE A 31 8.40 5.11 -3.95
CA ILE A 31 9.57 5.33 -3.06
C ILE A 31 10.26 6.67 -3.37
N ILE A 32 10.46 6.98 -4.66
CA ILE A 32 11.10 8.23 -5.08
C ILE A 32 10.29 9.43 -4.59
N VAL A 33 8.97 9.38 -4.70
CA VAL A 33 8.09 10.47 -4.26
C VAL A 33 8.08 10.60 -2.73
N LEU A 34 7.99 9.48 -1.99
CA LEU A 34 8.06 9.51 -0.53
C LEU A 34 9.37 10.15 -0.05
N GLN A 35 10.50 9.73 -0.59
CA GLN A 35 11.80 10.30 -0.24
C GLN A 35 11.88 11.77 -0.58
N LYS A 36 11.50 12.16 -1.81
CA LYS A 36 11.57 13.54 -2.27
C LYS A 36 10.69 14.47 -1.44
N ILE A 37 9.45 14.07 -1.14
CA ILE A 37 8.55 14.90 -0.33
C ILE A 37 9.06 15.02 1.11
N ALA A 38 9.63 13.96 1.71
CA ALA A 38 10.24 14.04 3.02
C ALA A 38 11.41 15.06 3.04
N GLU A 39 12.32 14.94 2.07
CA GLU A 39 13.48 15.84 1.94
C GLU A 39 13.07 17.30 1.70
N ASP A 40 12.06 17.55 0.85
CA ASP A 40 11.53 18.89 0.57
C ASP A 40 10.89 19.55 1.82
N ASN A 41 10.46 18.73 2.78
CA ASN A 41 9.96 19.19 4.08
C ASN A 41 11.02 19.19 5.19
N GLY A 42 12.31 18.96 4.84
CA GLY A 42 13.42 19.01 5.79
C GLY A 42 13.56 17.75 6.67
N ILE A 43 12.93 16.64 6.27
CA ILE A 43 13.03 15.36 6.96
C ILE A 43 14.07 14.50 6.23
N GLU A 44 15.14 14.09 6.92
CA GLU A 44 16.07 13.10 6.38
C GLU A 44 15.36 11.76 6.21
N ALA A 45 15.31 11.22 4.97
CA ALA A 45 14.65 9.95 4.67
C ALA A 45 15.67 8.91 4.21
N GLU A 46 15.71 7.76 4.88
CA GLU A 46 16.50 6.59 4.51
C GLU A 46 15.62 5.50 3.93
N ILE A 47 15.97 5.00 2.74
CA ILE A 47 15.30 3.84 2.14
C ILE A 47 16.02 2.57 2.57
N VAL A 48 15.35 1.78 3.41
CA VAL A 48 15.82 0.48 3.89
C VAL A 48 15.29 -0.61 2.96
N ARG A 49 16.16 -1.14 2.09
CA ARG A 49 15.79 -2.21 1.14
C ARG A 49 15.78 -3.56 1.88
N ILE A 50 14.65 -4.23 1.87
CA ILE A 50 14.43 -5.51 2.55
C ILE A 50 14.04 -6.56 1.52
N ASN A 51 14.89 -7.56 1.33
CA ASN A 51 14.70 -8.69 0.43
C ASN A 51 14.65 -10.01 1.22
N GLN A 52 14.65 -11.16 0.53
CA GLN A 52 14.54 -12.49 1.17
C GLN A 52 15.71 -12.76 2.13
N THR A 53 16.93 -12.31 1.79
CA THR A 53 18.14 -12.56 2.59
C THR A 53 18.34 -11.54 3.71
N SER A 54 17.54 -10.49 3.76
CA SER A 54 17.62 -9.48 4.82
C SER A 54 17.15 -10.03 6.15
N ASN A 55 17.88 -9.64 7.23
CA ASN A 55 17.38 -9.91 8.58
C ASN A 55 16.02 -9.23 8.80
N SER A 56 15.05 -9.99 9.23
CA SER A 56 13.68 -9.52 9.47
C SER A 56 13.59 -8.43 10.55
N GLU A 57 14.56 -8.38 11.47
CA GLU A 57 14.65 -7.33 12.49
C GLU A 57 14.91 -5.92 11.93
N LEU A 58 15.49 -5.82 10.71
CA LEU A 58 15.64 -4.52 10.05
C LEU A 58 14.30 -3.84 9.84
N LEU A 59 13.24 -4.60 9.64
CA LEU A 59 11.88 -4.09 9.44
C LEU A 59 11.40 -3.31 10.68
N THR A 60 11.70 -3.78 11.89
CA THR A 60 11.27 -3.14 13.14
C THR A 60 11.87 -1.75 13.37
N SER A 61 12.96 -1.43 12.68
CA SER A 61 13.59 -0.10 12.76
C SER A 61 12.94 0.93 11.83
N CYS A 62 11.97 0.53 11.01
CA CYS A 62 11.36 1.38 9.99
C CYS A 62 10.07 2.04 10.49
N ASN A 63 9.81 3.26 10.01
CA ASN A 63 8.69 4.09 10.42
C ASN A 63 7.54 4.08 9.42
N LEU A 64 7.83 3.69 8.16
CA LEU A 64 6.86 3.56 7.07
C LEU A 64 7.22 2.34 6.23
N ILE A 65 6.22 1.63 5.74
CA ILE A 65 6.40 0.41 4.95
C ILE A 65 5.84 0.61 3.55
N PHE A 66 6.60 0.21 2.55
CA PHE A 66 6.14 0.15 1.16
C PHE A 66 6.42 -1.23 0.57
N MET A 67 5.42 -1.79 -0.12
CA MET A 67 5.54 -3.02 -0.87
C MET A 67 4.73 -2.91 -2.16
N GLY A 68 5.39 -3.06 -3.30
CA GLY A 68 4.79 -2.93 -4.62
C GLY A 68 4.08 -4.19 -5.12
N GLY A 69 3.66 -4.17 -6.38
CA GLY A 69 3.05 -5.31 -7.05
C GLY A 69 4.08 -6.27 -7.64
N ALA A 70 3.65 -7.50 -7.95
CA ALA A 70 4.46 -8.51 -8.63
C ALA A 70 3.64 -9.36 -9.60
N GLN A 71 4.33 -10.05 -10.50
CA GLN A 71 3.76 -11.10 -11.35
C GLN A 71 3.74 -12.45 -10.58
N ASP A 72 2.98 -13.40 -11.08
CA ASP A 72 2.63 -14.64 -10.36
C ASP A 72 3.85 -15.41 -9.80
N LEU A 73 4.93 -15.59 -10.60
CA LEU A 73 6.12 -16.32 -10.14
C LEU A 73 6.86 -15.61 -8.99
N GLN A 74 7.02 -14.29 -9.08
CA GLN A 74 7.63 -13.50 -8.00
C GLN A 74 6.74 -13.51 -6.76
N GLN A 75 5.43 -13.54 -6.95
CA GLN A 75 4.46 -13.64 -5.87
C GLN A 75 4.66 -14.90 -5.03
N GLU A 76 4.89 -16.05 -5.64
CA GLU A 76 5.11 -17.32 -4.91
C GLU A 76 6.35 -17.25 -4.02
N ILE A 77 7.47 -16.76 -4.57
CA ILE A 77 8.73 -16.60 -3.83
C ILE A 77 8.55 -15.67 -2.62
N VAL A 78 7.93 -14.53 -2.84
CA VAL A 78 7.73 -13.51 -1.79
C VAL A 78 6.74 -14.01 -0.74
N ASN A 79 5.65 -14.66 -1.15
CA ASN A 79 4.65 -15.17 -0.21
C ASN A 79 5.24 -16.22 0.74
N LYS A 80 6.12 -17.09 0.22
CA LYS A 80 6.83 -18.07 1.05
C LYS A 80 7.69 -17.38 2.11
N ASP A 81 8.52 -16.40 1.72
CA ASP A 81 9.37 -15.68 2.68
C ASP A 81 8.56 -14.86 3.69
N LEU A 82 7.45 -14.26 3.26
CA LEU A 82 6.53 -13.58 4.17
C LEU A 82 5.96 -14.53 5.22
N LEU A 83 5.45 -15.68 4.81
CA LEU A 83 4.84 -16.64 5.73
C LEU A 83 5.85 -17.26 6.71
N GLU A 84 7.08 -17.52 6.26
CA GLU A 84 8.09 -18.23 7.03
C GLU A 84 8.96 -17.29 7.89
N ASN A 85 9.25 -16.07 7.43
CA ASN A 85 10.30 -15.24 8.02
C ASN A 85 9.87 -13.85 8.48
N LYS A 86 9.12 -13.09 7.65
CA LYS A 86 8.89 -11.65 7.89
C LYS A 86 7.44 -11.31 8.27
N GLY A 87 6.51 -12.20 7.98
CA GLY A 87 5.08 -11.88 8.09
C GLY A 87 4.61 -11.61 9.51
N SER A 88 5.16 -12.33 10.51
CA SER A 88 4.81 -12.09 11.91
C SER A 88 5.21 -10.68 12.38
N ILE A 89 6.40 -10.22 11.97
CA ILE A 89 6.88 -8.88 12.27
C ILE A 89 6.07 -7.84 11.52
N LEU A 90 5.85 -8.05 10.22
CA LEU A 90 5.04 -7.15 9.40
C LEU A 90 3.63 -6.99 9.96
N LYS A 91 2.98 -8.11 10.32
CA LYS A 91 1.67 -8.10 10.97
C LYS A 91 1.69 -7.31 12.26
N LYS A 92 2.65 -7.57 13.15
CA LYS A 92 2.80 -6.83 14.41
C LYS A 92 2.94 -5.32 14.17
N MET A 93 3.78 -4.90 13.22
CA MET A 93 3.99 -3.48 12.91
C MET A 93 2.71 -2.82 12.40
N ILE A 94 1.94 -3.50 11.54
CA ILE A 94 0.65 -3.00 11.06
C ILE A 94 -0.36 -2.92 12.22
N ASP A 95 -0.41 -3.93 13.08
CA ASP A 95 -1.29 -3.95 14.26
C ASP A 95 -0.91 -2.85 15.27
N GLU A 96 0.35 -2.46 15.31
CA GLU A 96 0.88 -1.32 16.07
C GLU A 96 0.80 0.02 15.31
N GLU A 97 0.01 0.08 14.23
CA GLU A 97 -0.29 1.29 13.47
C GLU A 97 0.91 1.88 12.71
N THR A 98 1.93 1.08 12.37
CA THR A 98 2.97 1.54 11.45
C THR A 98 2.33 1.80 10.08
N PRO A 99 2.45 3.03 9.53
CA PRO A 99 1.83 3.34 8.25
C PRO A 99 2.47 2.52 7.13
N GLY A 100 1.63 2.14 6.17
CA GLY A 100 2.10 1.34 5.05
C GLY A 100 1.27 1.51 3.79
N LEU A 101 1.93 1.32 2.63
CA LEU A 101 1.30 1.30 1.32
C LEU A 101 1.62 -0.02 0.62
N TYR A 102 0.58 -0.76 0.26
CA TYR A 102 0.67 -2.11 -0.28
C TYR A 102 -0.07 -2.18 -1.63
N ILE A 103 0.68 -2.39 -2.71
CA ILE A 103 0.14 -2.31 -4.06
C ILE A 103 -0.12 -3.71 -4.64
N CYS A 104 -1.32 -3.94 -5.17
CA CYS A 104 -1.71 -5.10 -5.98
C CYS A 104 -1.36 -6.45 -5.32
N GLY A 105 -0.30 -7.15 -5.74
CA GLY A 105 0.13 -8.42 -5.14
C GLY A 105 0.44 -8.29 -3.64
N ALA A 106 1.06 -7.18 -3.21
CA ALA A 106 1.28 -6.92 -1.79
C ALA A 106 -0.04 -6.80 -1.02
N PHE A 107 -1.00 -6.09 -1.57
CA PHE A 107 -2.34 -5.99 -1.01
C PHE A 107 -3.00 -7.37 -0.86
N GLN A 108 -2.90 -8.22 -1.90
CA GLN A 108 -3.45 -9.58 -1.88
C GLN A 108 -2.82 -10.46 -0.79
N PHE A 109 -1.49 -10.39 -0.59
CA PHE A 109 -0.79 -11.18 0.43
C PHE A 109 -1.20 -10.88 1.87
N LEU A 110 -1.61 -9.65 2.13
CA LEU A 110 -2.05 -9.24 3.45
C LEU A 110 -3.46 -9.73 3.79
N GLY A 111 -4.23 -10.22 2.81
CA GLY A 111 -5.53 -10.84 3.03
C GLY A 111 -5.44 -12.25 3.66
N ASN A 112 -6.60 -12.88 3.82
CA ASN A 112 -6.73 -14.22 4.38
C ASN A 112 -6.19 -15.29 3.42
N TYR A 113 -6.49 -15.15 2.13
CA TYR A 113 -5.98 -16.02 1.07
C TYR A 113 -6.12 -15.40 -0.32
N TYR A 114 -5.33 -15.90 -1.24
CA TYR A 114 -5.49 -15.74 -2.67
C TYR A 114 -5.82 -17.09 -3.31
N LYS A 115 -6.86 -17.15 -4.14
CA LYS A 115 -7.19 -18.33 -4.92
C LYS A 115 -6.94 -18.03 -6.39
N ASP A 116 -6.05 -18.79 -7.00
CA ASP A 116 -5.70 -18.63 -8.42
C ASP A 116 -6.83 -19.09 -9.36
N ALA A 117 -6.65 -18.83 -10.66
CA ALA A 117 -7.63 -19.19 -11.68
C ALA A 117 -7.80 -20.72 -11.87
N TYR A 118 -6.91 -21.53 -11.32
CA TYR A 118 -6.95 -23.01 -11.37
C TYR A 118 -7.53 -23.61 -10.11
N GLY A 119 -7.87 -22.79 -9.12
CA GLY A 119 -8.47 -23.22 -7.87
C GLY A 119 -7.47 -23.45 -6.73
N THR A 120 -6.16 -23.24 -6.96
CA THR A 120 -5.15 -23.37 -5.92
C THR A 120 -5.31 -22.23 -4.92
N LYS A 121 -5.44 -22.60 -3.66
CA LYS A 121 -5.59 -21.62 -2.56
C LYS A 121 -4.24 -21.39 -1.89
N ILE A 122 -3.75 -20.16 -2.00
CA ILE A 122 -2.51 -19.68 -1.40
C ILE A 122 -2.87 -18.92 -0.13
N LYS A 123 -2.32 -19.34 1.01
CA LYS A 123 -2.55 -18.66 2.29
C LYS A 123 -1.91 -17.28 2.28
N GLY A 124 -2.65 -16.28 2.76
CA GLY A 124 -2.12 -14.93 3.04
C GLY A 124 -1.73 -14.76 4.51
N LEU A 125 -1.33 -13.54 4.88
CA LEU A 125 -0.94 -13.22 6.25
C LEU A 125 -2.14 -13.01 7.20
N GLY A 126 -3.35 -12.79 6.66
CA GLY A 126 -4.55 -12.53 7.47
C GLY A 126 -4.42 -11.25 8.32
N VAL A 127 -3.84 -10.21 7.75
CA VAL A 127 -3.77 -8.87 8.35
C VAL A 127 -5.03 -8.10 8.00
N PHE A 128 -5.38 -8.10 6.71
CA PHE A 128 -6.61 -7.50 6.21
C PHE A 128 -7.72 -8.56 6.15
N ASP A 129 -8.87 -8.25 6.72
CA ASP A 129 -10.01 -9.17 6.68
C ASP A 129 -10.69 -9.15 5.30
N MET A 130 -10.02 -9.80 4.39
CA MET A 130 -10.42 -9.92 2.99
C MET A 130 -9.85 -11.18 2.35
N TYR A 131 -10.36 -11.53 1.19
CA TYR A 131 -9.80 -12.57 0.35
C TYR A 131 -9.83 -12.17 -1.13
N THR A 132 -8.97 -12.81 -1.92
CA THR A 132 -8.90 -12.57 -3.37
C THR A 132 -9.09 -13.87 -4.14
N GLU A 133 -9.88 -13.82 -5.21
CA GLU A 133 -10.06 -14.94 -6.13
C GLU A 133 -9.85 -14.51 -7.59
N SER A 134 -9.12 -15.31 -8.35
CA SER A 134 -9.00 -15.17 -9.80
C SER A 134 -9.89 -16.21 -10.50
N TYR A 135 -10.37 -15.84 -11.69
CA TYR A 135 -11.28 -16.67 -12.45
C TYR A 135 -10.78 -16.84 -13.88
N LYS A 136 -10.66 -18.10 -14.35
CA LYS A 136 -10.16 -18.44 -15.69
C LYS A 136 -10.95 -17.78 -16.83
N ASN A 137 -12.25 -17.61 -16.64
CA ASN A 137 -13.18 -17.11 -17.66
C ASN A 137 -13.58 -15.65 -17.49
N LYS A 138 -12.99 -14.94 -16.51
CA LYS A 138 -13.22 -13.50 -16.35
C LYS A 138 -12.02 -12.72 -16.88
N PRO A 139 -12.23 -11.63 -17.64
CA PRO A 139 -11.14 -10.80 -18.12
C PRO A 139 -10.42 -10.12 -16.94
N ARG A 140 -9.16 -9.71 -17.14
CA ARG A 140 -8.46 -8.84 -16.20
C ARG A 140 -9.18 -7.50 -16.12
N LEU A 141 -9.14 -6.90 -14.95
CA LEU A 141 -9.58 -5.51 -14.74
C LEU A 141 -8.42 -4.59 -15.08
N ILE A 142 -8.53 -3.88 -16.21
CA ILE A 142 -7.45 -3.04 -16.77
C ILE A 142 -8.04 -1.71 -17.17
N GLY A 143 -7.47 -0.62 -16.67
CA GLY A 143 -7.87 0.71 -17.07
C GLY A 143 -7.43 1.81 -16.11
N ASN A 144 -7.73 3.05 -16.50
CA ASN A 144 -7.59 4.18 -15.59
C ASN A 144 -8.71 4.14 -14.56
N CYS A 145 -8.35 4.38 -13.30
CA CYS A 145 -9.26 4.38 -12.18
C CYS A 145 -9.29 5.76 -11.52
N VAL A 146 -10.48 6.22 -11.16
CA VAL A 146 -10.72 7.41 -10.36
C VAL A 146 -11.50 6.99 -9.13
N ILE A 147 -11.00 7.34 -7.95
CA ILE A 147 -11.59 6.93 -6.69
C ILE A 147 -11.83 8.11 -5.76
N SER A 148 -12.87 8.01 -4.94
CA SER A 148 -13.20 8.95 -3.86
C SER A 148 -12.82 8.31 -2.54
N PRO A 149 -11.72 8.75 -1.87
CA PRO A 149 -11.26 8.16 -0.61
C PRO A 149 -12.29 8.30 0.51
N THR A 150 -12.30 7.31 1.41
CA THR A 150 -13.15 7.30 2.60
C THR A 150 -12.57 8.15 3.74
N LYS A 151 -13.29 8.22 4.86
CA LYS A 151 -13.09 9.23 5.90
C LYS A 151 -11.70 9.38 6.49
N PRO A 152 -10.93 8.41 6.98
CA PRO A 152 -9.71 8.78 7.70
C PRO A 152 -8.74 9.62 6.86
N TYR A 153 -8.54 9.22 5.58
CA TYR A 153 -7.71 9.99 4.65
C TYR A 153 -8.32 11.36 4.34
N ARG A 154 -9.63 11.43 4.11
CA ARG A 154 -10.31 12.66 3.69
C ARG A 154 -10.32 13.73 4.79
N GLU A 155 -10.45 13.33 6.04
CA GLU A 155 -10.39 14.23 7.20
C GLU A 155 -8.97 14.73 7.46
N ALA A 156 -7.97 13.85 7.40
CA ALA A 156 -6.57 14.22 7.53
C ALA A 156 -6.08 15.12 6.38
N ALA A 157 -6.51 14.83 5.15
CA ALA A 157 -6.19 15.65 3.98
C ALA A 157 -6.80 17.07 4.01
N SER A 158 -7.77 17.31 4.87
CA SER A 158 -8.38 18.64 5.07
C SER A 158 -7.63 19.52 6.07
N THR A 159 -6.64 18.99 6.79
CA THR A 159 -5.80 19.73 7.73
C THR A 159 -4.61 20.41 7.04
N ALA A 160 -3.95 21.33 7.71
CA ALA A 160 -3.07 22.41 7.24
C ALA A 160 -2.00 22.13 6.16
N TYR A 161 -1.70 20.87 5.83
CA TYR A 161 -0.67 20.52 4.83
C TYR A 161 -1.22 20.23 3.42
N THR A 162 -2.53 20.10 3.28
CA THR A 162 -3.19 19.72 2.03
C THR A 162 -4.33 20.66 1.63
N LEU A 163 -4.15 21.97 1.84
CA LEU A 163 -5.15 23.02 1.51
C LEU A 163 -5.74 22.95 0.09
N ASN A 164 -5.18 22.09 -0.78
CA ASN A 164 -5.65 21.82 -2.14
C ASN A 164 -5.79 20.31 -2.43
N ALA A 165 -5.98 19.46 -1.42
CA ALA A 165 -6.17 18.03 -1.68
C ALA A 165 -7.37 17.84 -2.61
N LYS A 166 -7.11 17.15 -3.72
CA LYS A 166 -8.17 16.80 -4.66
C LYS A 166 -9.18 15.86 -3.98
N PRO A 167 -10.47 16.00 -4.25
CA PRO A 167 -11.48 15.10 -3.68
C PRO A 167 -11.37 13.67 -4.23
N PHE A 168 -10.58 13.48 -5.28
CA PHE A 168 -10.40 12.23 -6.01
C PHE A 168 -8.92 11.88 -6.11
N LEU A 169 -8.61 10.59 -6.02
CA LEU A 169 -7.33 10.03 -6.39
C LEU A 169 -7.44 9.32 -7.74
N VAL A 170 -6.34 9.28 -8.47
CA VAL A 170 -6.27 8.66 -9.80
C VAL A 170 -5.15 7.63 -9.86
N GLY A 171 -5.35 6.59 -10.64
CA GLY A 171 -4.33 5.57 -10.88
C GLY A 171 -4.70 4.68 -12.05
N PHE A 172 -3.92 3.64 -12.22
CA PHE A 172 -4.13 2.62 -13.25
C PHE A 172 -4.24 1.25 -12.58
N GLU A 173 -5.28 0.51 -12.89
CA GLU A 173 -5.49 -0.85 -12.40
C GLU A 173 -5.18 -1.88 -13.48
N ASN A 174 -4.52 -2.99 -13.11
CA ASN A 174 -4.28 -4.12 -14.00
C ASN A 174 -4.12 -5.41 -13.18
N HIS A 175 -5.23 -6.03 -12.83
CA HIS A 175 -5.22 -7.24 -12.02
C HIS A 175 -6.24 -8.28 -12.46
N GLY A 176 -5.92 -9.56 -12.24
CA GLY A 176 -6.82 -10.69 -12.48
C GLY A 176 -7.65 -11.07 -11.25
N GLY A 177 -7.13 -10.79 -10.06
CA GLY A 177 -7.82 -11.07 -8.80
C GLY A 177 -9.04 -10.17 -8.58
N ARG A 178 -10.03 -10.73 -7.92
CA ARG A 178 -11.20 -10.03 -7.40
C ARG A 178 -11.13 -10.09 -5.88
N THR A 179 -10.98 -8.95 -5.24
CA THR A 179 -10.88 -8.87 -3.78
C THR A 179 -12.22 -8.53 -3.16
N PHE A 180 -12.55 -9.26 -2.12
CA PHE A 180 -13.79 -9.12 -1.36
C PHE A 180 -13.44 -8.82 0.09
N LEU A 181 -13.89 -7.67 0.57
CA LEU A 181 -13.74 -7.26 1.96
C LEU A 181 -14.84 -7.89 2.81
N SER A 182 -14.50 -8.42 3.98
CA SER A 182 -15.50 -8.92 4.95
C SER A 182 -16.36 -7.77 5.49
N ASP A 183 -15.75 -6.60 5.69
CA ASP A 183 -16.41 -5.36 6.06
C ASP A 183 -16.10 -4.26 5.02
N LYS A 184 -17.08 -3.92 4.21
CA LYS A 184 -16.96 -2.89 3.17
C LYS A 184 -16.74 -1.48 3.72
N SER A 185 -17.02 -1.23 4.99
CA SER A 185 -16.72 0.05 5.63
C SER A 185 -15.21 0.31 5.75
N GLN A 186 -14.40 -0.73 5.65
CA GLN A 186 -12.94 -0.65 5.61
C GLN A 186 -12.37 -0.38 4.21
N ALA A 187 -13.20 -0.24 3.17
CA ALA A 187 -12.70 0.14 1.86
C ALA A 187 -11.95 1.48 1.93
N PHE A 188 -10.77 1.54 1.30
CA PHE A 188 -10.00 2.78 1.20
C PHE A 188 -10.76 3.86 0.44
N ALA A 189 -11.48 3.46 -0.62
CA ALA A 189 -12.22 4.39 -1.44
C ALA A 189 -13.43 3.76 -2.11
N THR A 190 -14.30 4.63 -2.64
CA THR A 190 -15.37 4.29 -3.58
C THR A 190 -14.89 4.57 -5.01
N VAL A 191 -15.18 3.65 -5.93
CA VAL A 191 -14.85 3.79 -7.36
C VAL A 191 -15.84 4.73 -8.04
N GLU A 192 -15.33 5.83 -8.58
CA GLU A 192 -16.08 6.75 -9.45
C GLU A 192 -15.99 6.32 -10.93
N LYS A 193 -14.79 5.89 -11.34
CA LYS A 193 -14.51 5.36 -12.67
C LYS A 193 -13.47 4.26 -12.59
N GLY A 194 -13.69 3.13 -13.23
CA GLY A 194 -12.82 1.96 -13.18
C GLY A 194 -13.53 0.77 -12.55
N TYR A 195 -12.78 -0.20 -12.07
CA TYR A 195 -13.30 -1.47 -11.56
C TYR A 195 -13.08 -1.65 -10.04
N GLY A 196 -11.96 -1.16 -9.50
CA GLY A 196 -11.63 -1.32 -8.10
C GLY A 196 -11.38 -2.76 -7.68
N ASN A 197 -11.76 -3.14 -6.46
CA ASN A 197 -11.45 -4.42 -5.86
C ASN A 197 -11.94 -5.63 -6.67
N ASN A 198 -13.13 -5.58 -7.26
CA ASN A 198 -13.74 -6.74 -7.90
C ASN A 198 -14.56 -6.42 -9.17
N GLY A 199 -14.75 -5.15 -9.50
CA GLY A 199 -15.53 -4.69 -10.64
C GLY A 199 -17.06 -4.72 -10.43
N GLU A 200 -17.53 -5.03 -9.22
CA GLU A 200 -18.95 -5.25 -8.93
C GLU A 200 -19.48 -4.32 -7.83
N ASP A 201 -18.76 -4.16 -6.72
CA ASP A 201 -19.29 -3.52 -5.51
C ASP A 201 -18.81 -2.08 -5.29
N LYS A 202 -18.08 -1.53 -6.24
CA LYS A 202 -17.51 -0.18 -6.22
C LYS A 202 -16.57 0.13 -5.06
N THR A 203 -16.08 -0.88 -4.35
CA THR A 203 -15.00 -0.67 -3.38
C THR A 203 -13.64 -0.64 -4.06
N GLU A 204 -12.71 0.14 -3.56
CA GLU A 204 -11.30 0.11 -3.95
C GLU A 204 -10.42 0.09 -2.72
N GLY A 205 -9.45 -0.86 -2.73
CA GLY A 205 -8.48 -1.03 -1.67
C GLY A 205 -9.10 -1.38 -0.31
N ILE A 206 -8.27 -1.27 0.70
CA ILE A 206 -8.62 -1.34 2.12
C ILE A 206 -7.84 -0.27 2.89
N HIS A 207 -8.44 0.28 3.94
CA HIS A 207 -7.77 1.12 4.92
C HIS A 207 -7.93 0.48 6.30
N TYR A 208 -6.86 -0.15 6.77
CA TYR A 208 -6.82 -0.79 8.08
C TYR A 208 -5.78 -0.11 8.96
N LYS A 209 -6.24 0.53 10.04
CA LYS A 209 -5.38 1.38 10.88
C LYS A 209 -4.65 2.44 10.00
N ASN A 210 -3.32 2.47 10.02
CA ASN A 210 -2.52 3.38 9.19
C ASN A 210 -2.00 2.74 7.89
N SER A 211 -2.53 1.57 7.52
CA SER A 211 -2.11 0.82 6.34
C SER A 211 -3.15 0.88 5.23
N ILE A 212 -2.68 1.14 4.02
CA ILE A 212 -3.49 1.21 2.81
C ILE A 212 -3.06 0.10 1.84
N GLY A 213 -4.00 -0.78 1.50
CA GLY A 213 -3.87 -1.71 0.38
C GLY A 213 -4.67 -1.20 -0.81
N THR A 214 -4.14 -1.29 -2.03
CA THR A 214 -4.81 -0.77 -3.23
C THR A 214 -4.38 -1.52 -4.50
N TYR A 215 -5.25 -1.53 -5.51
CA TYR A 215 -4.91 -2.01 -6.85
C TYR A 215 -4.32 -0.92 -7.76
N LEU A 216 -4.27 0.33 -7.29
CA LEU A 216 -3.82 1.43 -8.12
C LEU A 216 -2.31 1.45 -8.29
N HIS A 217 -1.90 1.26 -9.52
CA HIS A 217 -0.54 1.42 -10.03
C HIS A 217 -0.35 2.76 -10.74
N GLY A 218 0.80 2.87 -11.38
CA GLY A 218 1.07 3.87 -12.35
C GLY A 218 2.09 4.96 -12.07
N PRO A 219 2.96 4.89 -11.02
CA PRO A 219 2.76 4.63 -9.60
C PRO A 219 1.74 5.61 -8.98
N ILE A 220 1.08 5.22 -7.91
CA ILE A 220 -0.04 6.02 -7.35
C ILE A 220 0.41 7.36 -6.76
N LEU A 221 1.53 7.40 -6.02
CA LEU A 221 1.96 8.61 -5.30
C LEU A 221 2.39 9.78 -6.21
N PRO A 222 3.11 9.59 -7.33
CA PRO A 222 3.37 10.67 -8.27
C PRO A 222 2.12 11.36 -8.82
N SER A 223 1.03 10.60 -8.99
CA SER A 223 -0.24 11.11 -9.47
C SER A 223 -1.08 11.77 -8.36
N ASN A 224 -0.78 11.43 -7.11
CA ASN A 224 -1.50 11.85 -5.90
C ASN A 224 -0.50 12.18 -4.78
N PRO A 225 0.28 13.27 -4.90
CA PRO A 225 1.34 13.61 -3.93
C PRO A 225 0.79 13.86 -2.52
N GLU A 226 -0.45 14.26 -2.39
CA GLU A 226 -1.16 14.42 -1.12
C GLU A 226 -1.29 13.11 -0.33
N LEU A 227 -1.37 11.97 -1.01
CA LEU A 227 -1.37 10.65 -0.36
C LEU A 227 0.01 10.34 0.24
N ALA A 228 1.09 10.75 -0.44
CA ALA A 228 2.44 10.61 0.11
C ALA A 228 2.63 11.50 1.35
N VAL A 229 2.14 12.75 1.32
CA VAL A 229 2.16 13.65 2.48
C VAL A 229 1.42 13.01 3.66
N TYR A 230 0.24 12.46 3.43
CA TYR A 230 -0.55 11.77 4.46
C TYR A 230 0.23 10.62 5.12
N LEU A 231 0.84 9.74 4.32
CA LEU A 231 1.61 8.60 4.83
C LEU A 231 2.85 9.05 5.63
N LEU A 232 3.55 10.08 5.16
CA LEU A 232 4.70 10.66 5.85
C LEU A 232 4.30 11.33 7.17
N GLN A 233 3.14 11.97 7.22
CA GLN A 233 2.59 12.59 8.42
C GLN A 233 2.28 11.54 9.49
N LEU A 234 1.61 10.44 9.12
CA LEU A 234 1.37 9.31 10.01
C LEU A 234 2.67 8.70 10.56
N ALA A 235 3.70 8.58 9.69
CA ALA A 235 5.00 8.07 10.10
C ALA A 235 5.75 9.02 11.06
N TYR A 236 5.54 10.32 10.92
CA TYR A 236 6.11 11.34 11.80
C TYR A 236 5.40 11.39 13.17
N GLU A 237 4.09 11.25 13.21
CA GLU A 237 3.28 11.28 14.43
C GLU A 237 3.49 10.04 15.32
N LYS A 238 3.92 8.94 14.73
CA LYS A 238 4.21 7.69 15.43
C LYS A 238 5.59 7.63 16.12
N LYS A 239 6.30 8.73 16.26
CA LYS A 239 7.64 8.80 16.91
C LYS A 239 7.72 8.14 18.26
#